data_7d8490c615b42267839aba3a40643e7b
#
_entry.id   7d8490c615b42267839aba3a40643e7b
#
_cell.length_a   1.000
_cell.length_b   1.000
_cell.length_c   1.000
_cell.angle_alpha   90.00
_cell.angle_beta   90.00
_cell.angle_gamma   90.00
#
_symmetry.space_group_name_H-M   'P 1'
#
loop_
_entity.id
_entity.type
_entity.pdbx_description
1 polymer ?
#
loop_
_entity_poly.entity_id
_entity_poly.type
_entity_poly.pdbx_seq_one_letter_code
_entity_poly.pdbx_strand_id
1 'polypeptide(L)'
;VGVCDGFVGNRLLAAREREAMFLLEEGAPPEDVDRVMRAFGFPIGPFELRDLAGVDVAWRNRQGRLSRLNERERRCDWVDKLYAADRLGQKAGVGFYRYAPGSRQAVPDPWLTEVLDQHRQQWHITPRNITDQEIEERCLFAMINEAAWLIDNDIVAHPGDIDLVWIHGYGFPRYKGGLTYHADQRGLGYVAKALTRYNPEAGKALLAFMTRRKTFHAH
;
A
#
# COMPACT_ATOMS: atom_id res chain seq x y z
N VAL A 1 5.62 -8.82 -20.39
CA VAL A 1 5.99 -8.33 -19.07
C VAL A 1 7.32 -8.95 -18.69
N GLY A 2 8.32 -8.08 -18.35
CA GLY A 2 9.64 -8.49 -17.88
C GLY A 2 9.62 -9.07 -16.47
N VAL A 3 10.75 -9.66 -16.06
CA VAL A 3 10.94 -10.21 -14.70
C VAL A 3 11.46 -9.09 -13.79
N CYS A 4 10.77 -8.85 -12.68
CA CYS A 4 11.24 -7.99 -11.61
C CYS A 4 10.92 -8.61 -10.24
N ASP A 5 11.53 -8.09 -9.18
CA ASP A 5 11.25 -8.53 -7.81
C ASP A 5 9.78 -8.29 -7.46
N GLY A 6 9.06 -9.36 -7.11
CA GLY A 6 7.62 -9.34 -6.81
C GLY A 6 6.70 -9.36 -8.03
N PHE A 7 7.19 -9.41 -9.24
CA PHE A 7 6.43 -9.21 -10.47
C PHE A 7 5.58 -7.93 -10.43
N VAL A 8 4.84 -7.65 -11.47
CA VAL A 8 4.04 -6.41 -11.58
C VAL A 8 3.02 -6.28 -10.44
N GLY A 9 2.24 -7.34 -10.21
CA GLY A 9 1.14 -7.28 -9.24
C GLY A 9 1.58 -7.07 -7.81
N ASN A 10 2.49 -7.92 -7.30
CA ASN A 10 2.96 -7.81 -5.91
C ASN A 10 3.84 -6.58 -5.67
N ARG A 11 4.52 -6.08 -6.71
CA ARG A 11 5.31 -4.86 -6.58
C ARG A 11 4.43 -3.64 -6.35
N LEU A 12 3.35 -3.51 -7.09
CA LEU A 12 2.35 -2.45 -6.89
C LEU A 12 1.62 -2.62 -5.55
N LEU A 13 1.31 -3.88 -5.17
CA LEU A 13 0.74 -4.19 -3.87
C LEU A 13 1.66 -3.72 -2.74
N ALA A 14 2.96 -3.99 -2.82
CA ALA A 14 3.94 -3.56 -1.83
C ALA A 14 4.03 -2.04 -1.70
N ALA A 15 3.87 -1.29 -2.80
CA ALA A 15 3.83 0.17 -2.77
C ALA A 15 2.61 0.68 -1.98
N ARG A 16 1.42 0.12 -2.21
CA ARG A 16 0.20 0.43 -1.45
C ARG A 16 0.34 0.11 0.03
N GLU A 17 0.82 -1.09 0.32
CA GLU A 17 0.97 -1.56 1.70
C GLU A 17 1.97 -0.74 2.50
N ARG A 18 3.07 -0.31 1.88
CA ARG A 18 4.04 0.58 2.50
C ARG A 18 3.42 1.90 2.94
N GLU A 19 2.63 2.54 2.08
CA GLU A 19 1.93 3.77 2.45
C GLU A 19 0.86 3.52 3.52
N ALA A 20 0.13 2.40 3.45
CA ALA A 20 -0.80 2.02 4.50
C ALA A 20 -0.12 1.90 5.88
N MET A 21 1.08 1.31 5.95
CA MET A 21 1.87 1.24 7.19
C MET A 21 2.27 2.63 7.70
N PHE A 22 2.70 3.52 6.83
CA PHE A 22 3.04 4.89 7.19
C PHE A 22 1.82 5.69 7.68
N LEU A 23 0.64 5.45 7.11
CA LEU A 23 -0.60 6.06 7.59
C LEU A 23 -0.91 5.65 9.03
N LEU A 24 -0.67 4.38 9.41
CA LEU A 24 -0.83 3.92 10.79
C LEU A 24 0.16 4.63 11.73
N GLU A 25 1.44 4.76 11.35
CA GLU A 25 2.42 5.50 12.14
C GLU A 25 1.95 6.94 12.39
N GLU A 26 1.35 7.58 11.40
CA GLU A 26 0.93 8.96 11.43
C GLU A 26 -0.42 9.19 12.13
N GLY A 27 -1.16 8.15 12.48
CA GLY A 27 -2.37 8.26 13.29
C GLY A 27 -3.65 7.65 12.73
N ALA A 28 -3.66 7.14 11.48
CA ALA A 28 -4.84 6.45 10.96
C ALA A 28 -5.00 5.09 11.67
N PRO A 29 -6.20 4.72 12.13
CA PRO A 29 -6.46 3.35 12.58
C PRO A 29 -6.58 2.41 11.37
N PRO A 30 -6.22 1.12 11.50
CA PRO A 30 -6.25 0.17 10.39
C PRO A 30 -7.65 0.01 9.77
N GLU A 31 -8.70 0.05 10.59
CA GLU A 31 -10.08 -0.04 10.13
C GLU A 31 -10.51 1.11 9.21
N ASP A 32 -9.98 2.31 9.42
CA ASP A 32 -10.26 3.45 8.54
C ASP A 32 -9.56 3.28 7.18
N VAL A 33 -8.31 2.83 7.17
CA VAL A 33 -7.59 2.56 5.93
C VAL A 33 -8.31 1.47 5.13
N ASP A 34 -8.71 0.37 5.78
CA ASP A 34 -9.42 -0.72 5.14
C ASP A 34 -10.81 -0.28 4.65
N ARG A 35 -11.54 0.50 5.45
CA ARG A 35 -12.85 1.07 5.08
C ARG A 35 -12.74 1.95 3.83
N VAL A 36 -11.78 2.84 3.78
CA VAL A 36 -11.58 3.76 2.65
C VAL A 36 -11.24 2.98 1.38
N MET A 37 -10.34 1.99 1.47
CA MET A 37 -9.97 1.19 0.30
C MET A 37 -11.13 0.31 -0.19
N ARG A 38 -11.97 -0.22 0.72
CA ARG A 38 -13.21 -0.90 0.32
C ARG A 38 -14.22 0.07 -0.30
N ALA A 39 -14.36 1.28 0.25
CA ALA A 39 -15.24 2.30 -0.33
C ALA A 39 -14.79 2.75 -1.73
N PHE A 40 -13.48 2.75 -2.00
CA PHE A 40 -12.95 2.94 -3.36
C PHE A 40 -13.41 1.85 -4.32
N GLY A 41 -13.62 0.62 -3.85
CA GLY A 41 -14.14 -0.51 -4.62
C GLY A 41 -13.27 -1.77 -4.57
N PHE A 42 -12.24 -1.83 -3.74
CA PHE A 42 -11.51 -3.08 -3.50
C PHE A 42 -12.36 -4.06 -2.68
N PRO A 43 -12.26 -5.37 -2.93
CA PRO A 43 -13.04 -6.37 -2.20
C PRO A 43 -12.60 -6.55 -0.74
N ILE A 44 -11.37 -6.14 -0.42
CA ILE A 44 -10.73 -6.30 0.89
C ILE A 44 -9.77 -5.14 1.14
N GLY A 45 -9.67 -4.69 2.38
CA GLY A 45 -8.73 -3.65 2.79
C GLY A 45 -7.29 -4.16 2.93
N PRO A 46 -6.28 -3.27 2.97
CA PRO A 46 -4.87 -3.64 3.02
C PRO A 46 -4.49 -4.51 4.23
N PHE A 47 -5.00 -4.19 5.42
CA PHE A 47 -4.66 -4.91 6.65
C PHE A 47 -5.44 -6.20 6.80
N GLU A 48 -6.71 -6.23 6.38
CA GLU A 48 -7.47 -7.49 6.25
C GLU A 48 -6.79 -8.45 5.28
N LEU A 49 -6.26 -7.94 4.15
CA LEU A 49 -5.51 -8.73 3.18
C LEU A 49 -4.20 -9.27 3.77
N ARG A 50 -3.51 -8.47 4.56
CA ARG A 50 -2.29 -8.90 5.29
C ARG A 50 -2.59 -10.04 6.25
N ASP A 51 -3.66 -9.95 7.01
CA ASP A 51 -4.08 -11.00 7.94
C ASP A 51 -4.53 -12.26 7.21
N LEU A 52 -5.17 -12.12 6.05
CA LEU A 52 -5.56 -13.25 5.21
C LEU A 52 -4.35 -13.97 4.61
N ALA A 53 -3.38 -13.22 4.08
CA ALA A 53 -2.17 -13.77 3.46
C ALA A 53 -1.18 -14.35 4.49
N GLY A 54 -1.21 -13.83 5.69
CA GLY A 54 -0.33 -14.17 6.81
C GLY A 54 0.78 -13.14 7.04
N VAL A 55 0.85 -12.66 8.28
CA VAL A 55 1.87 -11.70 8.73
C VAL A 55 3.28 -12.28 8.61
N ASP A 56 3.45 -13.58 8.81
CA ASP A 56 4.74 -14.27 8.65
C ASP A 56 5.28 -14.23 7.21
N VAL A 57 4.41 -14.26 6.21
CA VAL A 57 4.81 -14.10 4.81
C VAL A 57 5.35 -12.69 4.57
N ALA A 58 4.64 -11.70 5.07
CA ALA A 58 5.04 -10.30 4.99
C ALA A 58 6.37 -10.05 5.73
N TRP A 59 6.53 -10.63 6.91
CA TRP A 59 7.75 -10.53 7.70
C TRP A 59 8.95 -11.14 6.97
N ARG A 60 8.83 -12.36 6.43
CA ARG A 60 9.92 -13.00 5.65
C ARG A 60 10.32 -12.16 4.44
N ASN A 61 9.34 -11.61 3.71
CA ASN A 61 9.60 -10.73 2.58
C ASN A 61 10.35 -9.46 3.01
N ARG A 62 9.99 -8.87 4.15
CA ARG A 62 10.69 -7.73 4.73
C ARG A 62 12.13 -8.09 5.11
N GLN A 63 12.35 -9.20 5.82
CA GLN A 63 13.69 -9.66 6.22
C GLN A 63 14.60 -9.87 5.00
N GLY A 64 14.09 -10.49 3.94
CA GLY A 64 14.85 -10.68 2.69
C GLY A 64 15.22 -9.38 1.96
N ARG A 65 14.61 -8.25 2.34
CA ARG A 65 14.82 -6.93 1.70
C ARG A 65 15.43 -5.88 2.62
N LEU A 66 15.80 -6.20 3.87
CA LEU A 66 16.27 -5.23 4.86
C LEU A 66 17.41 -4.33 4.35
N SER A 67 18.36 -4.89 3.58
CA SER A 67 19.47 -4.13 3.01
C SER A 67 19.07 -3.13 1.93
N ARG A 68 17.89 -3.30 1.35
CA ARG A 68 17.33 -2.47 0.25
C ARG A 68 16.29 -1.48 0.72
N LEU A 69 15.83 -1.58 1.97
CA LEU A 69 14.84 -0.67 2.54
C LEU A 69 15.46 0.72 2.74
N ASN A 70 14.70 1.76 2.43
CA ASN A 70 15.08 3.12 2.78
C ASN A 70 14.97 3.35 4.30
N GLU A 71 15.44 4.49 4.79
CA GLU A 71 15.46 4.81 6.22
C GLU A 71 14.05 4.77 6.84
N ARG A 72 13.05 5.36 6.19
CA ARG A 72 11.67 5.36 6.67
C ARG A 72 11.08 3.95 6.73
N GLU A 73 11.31 3.13 5.71
CA GLU A 73 10.88 1.74 5.69
C GLU A 73 11.57 0.90 6.77
N ARG A 74 12.86 1.15 7.05
CA ARG A 74 13.59 0.48 8.14
C ARG A 74 13.04 0.85 9.51
N ARG A 75 12.72 2.13 9.71
CA ARG A 75 12.15 2.64 10.94
C ARG A 75 10.76 2.04 11.23
N CYS A 76 10.01 1.64 10.21
CA CYS A 76 8.72 0.96 10.35
C CYS A 76 8.90 -0.49 10.85
N ASP A 77 9.66 -0.66 11.94
CA ASP A 77 10.03 -1.96 12.55
C ASP A 77 8.95 -2.51 13.49
N TRP A 78 7.97 -1.69 13.86
CA TRP A 78 6.85 -2.12 14.69
C TRP A 78 6.07 -3.31 14.08
N VAL A 79 6.11 -3.46 12.75
CA VAL A 79 5.50 -4.62 12.07
C VAL A 79 6.18 -5.94 12.46
N ASP A 80 7.45 -5.90 12.85
CA ASP A 80 8.19 -7.09 13.28
C ASP A 80 7.68 -7.57 14.66
N LYS A 81 7.11 -6.67 15.48
CA LYS A 81 6.48 -7.01 16.77
C LYS A 81 5.25 -7.89 16.61
N LEU A 82 4.49 -7.75 15.51
CA LEU A 82 3.37 -8.66 15.21
C LEU A 82 3.87 -10.11 15.08
N TYR A 83 4.92 -10.32 14.31
CA TYR A 83 5.52 -11.64 14.14
C TYR A 83 6.09 -12.20 15.46
N ALA A 84 6.81 -11.38 16.22
CA ALA A 84 7.40 -11.77 17.51
C ALA A 84 6.34 -12.10 18.58
N ALA A 85 5.12 -11.58 18.44
CA ALA A 85 3.97 -11.86 19.30
C ALA A 85 3.05 -12.98 18.76
N ASP A 86 3.52 -13.79 17.80
CA ASP A 86 2.76 -14.86 17.13
C ASP A 86 1.42 -14.38 16.51
N ARG A 87 1.34 -13.09 16.18
CA ARG A 87 0.16 -12.49 15.55
C ARG A 87 0.25 -12.68 14.03
N LEU A 88 -0.05 -13.92 13.59
CA LEU A 88 0.21 -14.37 12.23
C LEU A 88 -1.00 -14.17 11.27
N GLY A 89 -2.01 -13.44 11.69
CA GLY A 89 -3.20 -13.15 10.91
C GLY A 89 -4.35 -14.13 11.17
N GLN A 90 -5.27 -14.27 10.22
CA GLN A 90 -6.49 -15.08 10.39
C GLN A 90 -6.21 -16.52 10.80
N LYS A 91 -5.14 -17.13 10.30
CA LYS A 91 -4.75 -18.52 10.64
C LYS A 91 -4.42 -18.72 12.12
N ALA A 92 -3.98 -17.66 12.80
CA ALA A 92 -3.67 -17.65 14.22
C ALA A 92 -4.83 -17.03 15.06
N GLY A 93 -5.92 -16.62 14.42
CA GLY A 93 -7.01 -15.91 15.07
C GLY A 93 -6.68 -14.45 15.43
N VAL A 94 -5.46 -14.00 15.18
CA VAL A 94 -4.99 -12.67 15.52
C VAL A 94 -3.85 -12.23 14.60
N GLY A 95 -3.91 -10.98 14.17
CA GLY A 95 -2.92 -10.29 13.34
C GLY A 95 -2.97 -8.79 13.61
N PHE A 96 -3.24 -7.99 12.61
CA PHE A 96 -3.65 -6.58 12.75
C PHE A 96 -4.99 -6.48 13.49
N TYR A 97 -5.86 -7.45 13.28
CA TYR A 97 -7.18 -7.61 13.89
C TYR A 97 -7.26 -8.89 14.73
N ARG A 98 -8.33 -9.00 15.49
CA ARG A 98 -8.78 -10.25 16.12
C ARG A 98 -9.86 -10.89 15.29
N TYR A 99 -9.88 -12.22 15.30
CA TYR A 99 -10.87 -13.06 14.62
C TYR A 99 -11.43 -14.09 15.59
N ALA A 100 -12.75 -14.14 15.72
CA ALA A 100 -13.40 -15.20 16.49
C ALA A 100 -13.23 -16.56 15.78
N PRO A 101 -13.18 -17.68 16.51
CA PRO A 101 -13.09 -19.00 15.90
C PRO A 101 -14.18 -19.21 14.84
N GLY A 102 -13.75 -19.60 13.61
CA GLY A 102 -14.65 -19.81 12.48
C GLY A 102 -15.16 -18.54 11.79
N SER A 103 -14.80 -17.35 12.28
CA SER A 103 -15.19 -16.06 11.68
C SER A 103 -14.05 -15.46 10.86
N ARG A 104 -14.43 -14.76 9.77
CA ARG A 104 -13.52 -13.92 9.00
C ARG A 104 -13.71 -12.42 9.28
N GLN A 105 -14.59 -12.11 10.25
CA GLN A 105 -14.87 -10.73 10.61
C GLN A 105 -13.68 -10.16 11.40
N ALA A 106 -13.04 -9.14 10.84
CA ALA A 106 -11.98 -8.39 11.48
C ALA A 106 -12.54 -7.52 12.60
N VAL A 107 -11.97 -7.65 13.80
CA VAL A 107 -12.34 -6.84 14.98
C VAL A 107 -11.09 -6.07 15.43
N PRO A 108 -11.15 -4.74 15.60
CA PRO A 108 -10.03 -3.95 16.08
C PRO A 108 -9.45 -4.49 17.39
N ASP A 109 -8.14 -4.39 17.55
CA ASP A 109 -7.44 -4.88 18.72
C ASP A 109 -6.63 -3.75 19.39
N PRO A 110 -6.89 -3.43 20.66
CA PRO A 110 -6.14 -2.43 21.43
C PRO A 110 -4.63 -2.66 21.44
N TRP A 111 -4.19 -3.91 21.39
CA TRP A 111 -2.76 -4.26 21.35
C TRP A 111 -2.00 -3.54 20.22
N LEU A 112 -2.60 -3.46 19.04
CA LEU A 112 -1.96 -2.76 17.91
C LEU A 112 -1.82 -1.25 18.18
N THR A 113 -2.82 -0.65 18.81
CA THR A 113 -2.77 0.75 19.22
C THR A 113 -1.61 0.99 20.20
N GLU A 114 -1.46 0.12 21.20
CA GLU A 114 -0.36 0.22 22.19
C GLU A 114 1.02 0.10 21.51
N VAL A 115 1.19 -0.82 20.56
CA VAL A 115 2.44 -0.98 19.81
C VAL A 115 2.75 0.26 18.95
N LEU A 116 1.75 0.82 18.31
CA LEU A 116 1.91 2.03 17.50
C LEU A 116 2.23 3.24 18.38
N ASP A 117 1.61 3.37 19.57
CA ASP A 117 1.89 4.46 20.49
C ASP A 117 3.31 4.39 21.04
N GLN A 118 3.79 3.19 21.40
CA GLN A 118 5.19 2.99 21.79
C GLN A 118 6.16 3.36 20.67
N HIS A 119 5.84 2.97 19.43
CA HIS A 119 6.64 3.32 18.26
C HIS A 119 6.68 4.82 18.02
N ARG A 120 5.54 5.49 18.11
CA ARG A 120 5.42 6.96 17.97
C ARG A 120 6.24 7.69 19.04
N GLN A 121 6.19 7.23 20.29
CA GLN A 121 7.01 7.78 21.37
C GLN A 121 8.51 7.63 21.09
N GLN A 122 8.93 6.44 20.68
CA GLN A 122 10.33 6.14 20.35
C GLN A 122 10.89 7.02 19.24
N TRP A 123 10.08 7.31 18.22
CA TRP A 123 10.49 8.06 17.04
C TRP A 123 10.00 9.52 17.03
N HIS A 124 9.44 10.00 18.14
CA HIS A 124 8.90 11.37 18.28
C HIS A 124 7.89 11.72 17.17
N ILE A 125 7.05 10.77 16.78
CA ILE A 125 5.99 10.97 15.80
C ILE A 125 4.74 11.48 16.53
N THR A 126 4.27 12.67 16.18
CA THR A 126 3.00 13.18 16.67
C THR A 126 1.87 12.68 15.79
N PRO A 127 0.94 11.86 16.32
CA PRO A 127 -0.20 11.40 15.55
C PRO A 127 -1.10 12.58 15.18
N ARG A 128 -1.71 12.49 14.01
CA ARG A 128 -2.61 13.51 13.48
C ARG A 128 -3.87 12.87 12.90
N ASN A 129 -4.91 13.70 12.74
CA ASN A 129 -6.07 13.26 11.99
C ASN A 129 -5.74 13.14 10.51
N ILE A 130 -6.10 12.01 9.91
CA ILE A 130 -5.86 11.71 8.49
C ILE A 130 -7.22 11.55 7.82
N THR A 131 -7.44 12.31 6.75
CA THR A 131 -8.72 12.29 6.04
C THR A 131 -8.85 11.08 5.14
N ASP A 132 -10.09 10.67 4.84
CA ASP A 132 -10.39 9.60 3.87
C ASP A 132 -9.75 9.87 2.51
N GLN A 133 -9.76 11.13 2.07
CA GLN A 133 -9.12 11.54 0.82
C GLN A 133 -7.60 11.29 0.87
N GLU A 134 -6.94 11.64 1.95
CA GLU A 134 -5.49 11.40 2.09
C GLU A 134 -5.17 9.90 2.08
N ILE A 135 -5.97 9.08 2.77
CA ILE A 135 -5.81 7.63 2.77
C ILE A 135 -5.91 7.07 1.35
N GLU A 136 -6.98 7.43 0.62
CA GLU A 136 -7.20 7.00 -0.76
C GLU A 136 -6.03 7.42 -1.65
N GLU A 137 -5.68 8.71 -1.63
CA GLU A 137 -4.64 9.27 -2.48
C GLU A 137 -3.28 8.64 -2.20
N ARG A 138 -2.87 8.52 -0.96
CA ARG A 138 -1.57 7.94 -0.62
C ARG A 138 -1.47 6.48 -1.04
N CYS A 139 -2.47 5.68 -0.75
CA CYS A 139 -2.48 4.27 -1.13
C CYS A 139 -2.46 4.07 -2.65
N LEU A 140 -3.31 4.80 -3.39
CA LEU A 140 -3.41 4.63 -4.84
C LEU A 140 -2.25 5.29 -5.58
N PHE A 141 -1.83 6.49 -5.17
CA PHE A 141 -0.83 7.25 -5.89
C PHE A 141 0.57 6.66 -5.73
N ALA A 142 0.85 5.99 -4.62
CA ALA A 142 2.06 5.18 -4.48
C ALA A 142 2.12 4.05 -5.52
N MET A 143 0.97 3.40 -5.79
CA MET A 143 0.88 2.40 -6.85
C MET A 143 1.09 3.02 -8.23
N ILE A 144 0.50 4.20 -8.50
CA ILE A 144 0.66 4.91 -9.77
C ILE A 144 2.12 5.31 -10.00
N ASN A 145 2.81 5.81 -8.98
CA ASN A 145 4.24 6.11 -9.06
C ASN A 145 5.08 4.87 -9.38
N GLU A 146 4.76 3.73 -8.78
CA GLU A 146 5.43 2.47 -9.06
C GLU A 146 5.11 1.93 -10.46
N ALA A 147 3.87 2.13 -10.95
CA ALA A 147 3.48 1.80 -12.32
C ALA A 147 4.29 2.61 -13.35
N ALA A 148 4.50 3.90 -13.09
CA ALA A 148 5.35 4.75 -13.92
C ALA A 148 6.79 4.21 -13.98
N TRP A 149 7.33 3.79 -12.84
CA TRP A 149 8.66 3.18 -12.78
C TRP A 149 8.74 1.87 -13.61
N LEU A 150 7.73 1.01 -13.49
CA LEU A 150 7.69 -0.27 -14.23
C LEU A 150 7.70 -0.07 -15.74
N ILE A 151 7.00 0.94 -16.24
CA ILE A 151 6.94 1.27 -17.66
C ILE A 151 8.25 1.92 -18.11
N ASP A 152 8.79 2.85 -17.34
CA ASP A 152 10.03 3.57 -17.66
C ASP A 152 11.27 2.68 -17.68
N ASN A 153 11.23 1.55 -16.98
CA ASN A 153 12.30 0.55 -16.94
C ASN A 153 12.01 -0.68 -17.83
N ASP A 154 11.08 -0.56 -18.77
CA ASP A 154 10.71 -1.59 -19.76
C ASP A 154 10.31 -2.95 -19.14
N ILE A 155 9.89 -2.95 -17.87
CA ILE A 155 9.33 -4.15 -17.22
C ILE A 155 7.93 -4.43 -17.75
N VAL A 156 7.17 -3.39 -18.04
CA VAL A 156 5.85 -3.46 -18.65
C VAL A 156 5.84 -2.62 -19.92
N ALA A 157 5.51 -3.26 -21.04
CA ALA A 157 5.47 -2.60 -22.34
C ALA A 157 4.23 -1.72 -22.51
N HIS A 158 3.08 -2.18 -22.02
CA HIS A 158 1.80 -1.49 -22.18
C HIS A 158 1.13 -1.23 -20.83
N PRO A 159 0.70 0.00 -20.55
CA PRO A 159 -0.02 0.35 -19.31
C PRO A 159 -1.25 -0.52 -19.06
N GLY A 160 -1.98 -0.89 -20.13
CA GLY A 160 -3.13 -1.78 -20.05
C GLY A 160 -2.83 -3.17 -19.47
N ASP A 161 -1.57 -3.66 -19.54
CA ASP A 161 -1.18 -4.91 -18.89
C ASP A 161 -1.25 -4.77 -17.37
N ILE A 162 -0.88 -3.62 -16.83
CA ILE A 162 -1.02 -3.30 -15.40
C ILE A 162 -2.49 -3.29 -15.01
N ASP A 163 -3.32 -2.64 -15.81
CA ASP A 163 -4.77 -2.53 -15.56
C ASP A 163 -5.42 -3.92 -15.54
N LEU A 164 -5.10 -4.77 -16.52
CA LEU A 164 -5.61 -6.14 -16.58
C LEU A 164 -5.17 -6.99 -15.39
N VAL A 165 -3.90 -6.93 -15.01
CA VAL A 165 -3.36 -7.65 -13.84
C VAL A 165 -4.11 -7.23 -12.58
N TRP A 166 -4.34 -5.94 -12.38
CA TRP A 166 -5.00 -5.44 -11.17
C TRP A 166 -6.50 -5.67 -11.15
N ILE A 167 -7.18 -5.58 -12.30
CA ILE A 167 -8.60 -5.88 -12.40
C ILE A 167 -8.87 -7.37 -12.15
N HIS A 168 -8.08 -8.25 -12.76
CA HIS A 168 -8.36 -9.69 -12.71
C HIS A 168 -7.69 -10.42 -11.54
N GLY A 169 -6.52 -9.95 -11.10
CA GLY A 169 -5.73 -10.61 -10.06
C GLY A 169 -5.84 -9.99 -8.67
N TYR A 170 -6.11 -8.68 -8.58
CA TYR A 170 -6.03 -7.93 -7.30
C TYR A 170 -7.31 -7.17 -6.94
N GLY A 171 -8.39 -7.36 -7.72
CA GLY A 171 -9.71 -6.81 -7.41
C GLY A 171 -9.83 -5.30 -7.59
N PHE A 172 -9.02 -4.69 -8.45
CA PHE A 172 -9.24 -3.28 -8.80
C PHE A 172 -10.63 -3.13 -9.44
N PRO A 173 -11.44 -2.12 -9.03
CA PRO A 173 -12.82 -2.00 -9.50
C PRO A 173 -12.88 -1.79 -11.02
N ARG A 174 -13.50 -2.73 -11.74
CA ARG A 174 -13.57 -2.77 -13.22
C ARG A 174 -14.16 -1.50 -13.82
N TYR A 175 -15.17 -0.92 -13.15
CA TYR A 175 -15.84 0.30 -13.62
C TYR A 175 -14.97 1.55 -13.57
N LYS A 176 -13.80 1.48 -12.90
CA LYS A 176 -12.78 2.55 -12.89
C LYS A 176 -11.71 2.35 -13.99
N GLY A 177 -11.78 1.29 -14.79
CA GLY A 177 -10.93 1.07 -15.97
C GLY A 177 -9.54 0.52 -15.72
N GLY A 178 -9.12 0.36 -14.46
CA GLY A 178 -7.76 -0.05 -14.07
C GLY A 178 -6.94 1.09 -13.46
N LEU A 179 -5.77 0.75 -12.95
CA LEU A 179 -4.93 1.68 -12.17
C LEU A 179 -4.38 2.83 -13.02
N THR A 180 -3.80 2.50 -14.19
CA THR A 180 -3.16 3.49 -15.06
C THR A 180 -4.20 4.32 -15.81
N TYR A 181 -5.32 3.71 -16.21
CA TYR A 181 -6.46 4.46 -16.75
C TYR A 181 -7.04 5.42 -15.71
N HIS A 182 -7.24 4.95 -14.48
CA HIS A 182 -7.70 5.80 -13.38
C HIS A 182 -6.75 6.98 -13.11
N ALA A 183 -5.43 6.75 -13.21
CA ALA A 183 -4.43 7.80 -13.07
C ALA A 183 -4.58 8.89 -14.13
N ASP A 184 -4.80 8.50 -15.38
CA ASP A 184 -5.04 9.46 -16.48
C ASP A 184 -6.32 10.27 -16.26
N GLN A 185 -7.40 9.64 -15.79
CA GLN A 185 -8.65 10.33 -15.45
C GLN A 185 -8.48 11.33 -14.29
N ARG A 186 -7.64 11.01 -13.31
CA ARG A 186 -7.31 11.93 -12.20
C ARG A 186 -6.38 13.06 -12.64
N GLY A 187 -5.65 12.86 -13.73
CA GLY A 187 -4.61 13.76 -14.22
C GLY A 187 -3.26 13.58 -13.50
N LEU A 188 -2.23 13.18 -14.26
CA LEU A 188 -0.90 12.90 -13.68
C LEU A 188 -0.29 14.07 -12.92
N GLY A 189 -0.56 15.30 -13.37
CA GLY A 189 -0.10 16.50 -12.66
C GLY A 189 -0.71 16.66 -11.27
N TYR A 190 -1.98 16.30 -11.09
CA TYR A 190 -2.62 16.28 -9.78
C TYR A 190 -2.01 15.18 -8.89
N VAL A 191 -1.86 13.97 -9.43
CA VAL A 191 -1.25 12.84 -8.72
C VAL A 191 0.15 13.17 -8.22
N ALA A 192 0.99 13.75 -9.08
CA ALA A 192 2.36 14.14 -8.74
C ALA A 192 2.39 15.21 -7.63
N LYS A 193 1.53 16.23 -7.71
CA LYS A 193 1.42 17.27 -6.67
C LYS A 193 0.98 16.69 -5.32
N ALA A 194 0.01 15.77 -5.32
CA ALA A 194 -0.46 15.13 -4.10
C ALA A 194 0.63 14.26 -3.47
N LEU A 195 1.33 13.44 -4.25
CA LEU A 195 2.47 12.65 -3.78
C LEU A 195 3.52 13.53 -3.09
N THR A 196 3.94 14.60 -3.75
CA THR A 196 4.95 15.53 -3.21
C THR A 196 4.46 16.24 -1.94
N ARG A 197 3.17 16.56 -1.86
CA ARG A 197 2.56 17.18 -0.66
C ARG A 197 2.64 16.27 0.56
N TYR A 198 2.38 14.97 0.38
CA TYR A 198 2.40 14.00 1.48
C TYR A 198 3.81 13.54 1.82
N ASN A 199 4.68 13.42 0.83
CA ASN A 199 6.08 13.04 0.99
C ASN A 199 6.92 13.64 -0.16
N PRO A 200 7.81 14.61 0.12
CA PRO A 200 8.64 15.25 -0.91
C PRO A 200 9.52 14.27 -1.72
N GLU A 201 9.86 13.12 -1.12
CA GLU A 201 10.64 12.08 -1.78
C GLU A 201 9.79 11.11 -2.63
N ALA A 202 8.46 11.12 -2.45
CA ALA A 202 7.54 10.35 -3.27
C ALA A 202 7.34 10.97 -4.66
N GLY A 203 6.87 10.18 -5.61
CA GLY A 203 6.51 10.69 -6.93
C GLY A 203 7.67 10.86 -7.91
N LYS A 204 8.91 10.54 -7.52
CA LYS A 204 10.08 10.70 -8.41
C LYS A 204 9.94 9.95 -9.73
N ALA A 205 9.43 8.72 -9.70
CA ALA A 205 9.23 7.93 -10.90
C ALA A 205 8.13 8.52 -11.79
N LEU A 206 7.02 8.96 -11.20
CA LEU A 206 5.95 9.60 -11.95
C LEU A 206 6.40 10.92 -12.58
N LEU A 207 7.16 11.74 -11.85
CA LEU A 207 7.71 12.98 -12.38
C LEU A 207 8.67 12.71 -13.55
N ALA A 208 9.55 11.72 -13.45
CA ALA A 208 10.43 11.30 -14.54
C ALA A 208 9.63 10.80 -15.75
N PHE A 209 8.60 9.97 -15.52
CA PHE A 209 7.69 9.51 -16.57
C PHE A 209 7.02 10.70 -17.30
N MET A 210 6.54 11.68 -16.56
CA MET A 210 5.86 12.86 -17.10
C MET A 210 6.76 13.77 -17.96
N THR A 211 8.07 13.66 -17.87
CA THR A 211 8.99 14.39 -18.78
C THR A 211 8.94 13.82 -20.21
N ARG A 212 8.51 12.58 -20.37
CA ARG A 212 8.47 11.85 -21.64
C ARG A 212 7.06 11.63 -22.15
N ARG A 213 6.09 11.48 -21.25
CA ARG A 213 4.69 11.15 -21.56
C ARG A 213 3.75 12.01 -20.73
N LYS A 214 2.65 12.46 -21.32
CA LYS A 214 1.62 13.24 -20.63
C LYS A 214 0.56 12.38 -19.93
N THR A 215 0.37 11.15 -20.41
CA THR A 215 -0.62 10.17 -19.95
C THR A 215 -0.01 8.78 -20.04
N PHE A 216 -0.58 7.80 -19.35
CA PHE A 216 -0.23 6.39 -19.50
C PHE A 216 -0.72 5.87 -20.85
N HIS A 217 -1.99 6.15 -21.18
CA HIS A 217 -2.62 5.73 -22.42
C HIS A 217 -2.55 6.85 -23.45
N ALA A 218 -2.07 6.54 -24.65
CA ALA A 218 -2.16 7.47 -25.77
C ALA A 218 -3.65 7.63 -26.16
N HIS A 219 -4.08 8.85 -26.30
CA HIS A 219 -5.39 9.20 -26.86
C HIS A 219 -5.26 9.51 -28.33
#